data_cfc96ab77d95e70bfd3431e5ffe13b50
#
_entry.id   cfc96ab77d95e70bfd3431e5ffe13b50
#
_cell.length_a   1.000
_cell.length_b   1.000
_cell.length_c   1.000
_cell.angle_alpha   90.00
_cell.angle_beta   90.00
_cell.angle_gamma   90.00
#
_symmetry.space_group_name_H-M   'P 1'
#
loop_
_entity.id
_entity.type
_entity.pdbx_description
1 polymer ?
#
loop_
_entity_poly.entity_id
_entity_poly.type
_entity_poly.pdbx_seq_one_letter_code
_entity_poly.pdbx_strand_id
1 'polypeptide(L)'
;MSAETGAFAIATFHSTHLVLKAEKLLKDEGFQGVRLVPVPSQVSSDCGVSVRFAAAEVARAADLLRALADDLQGIFLERNGTWEPFTRP
;
A
#
# COMPACT_ATOMS: atom_id res chain seq x y z
N MET A 1 -5.75 -20.36 -6.79
CA MET A 1 -5.65 -19.82 -6.51
C MET A 1 -5.90 -18.92 -6.35
N SER A 2 -6.02 -18.94 -6.13
CA SER A 2 -6.17 -18.17 -5.77
C SER A 2 -6.41 -17.33 -5.67
N ALA A 3 -6.73 -17.51 -5.45
CA ALA A 3 -7.15 -16.63 -5.33
C ALA A 3 -6.90 -15.68 -4.95
N GLU A 4 -6.76 -15.67 -4.68
CA GLU A 4 -6.49 -14.71 -4.40
C GLU A 4 -6.33 -13.89 -5.02
N THR A 5 -6.55 -14.49 -5.14
CA THR A 5 -6.04 -13.85 -5.63
C THR A 5 -6.18 -12.66 -6.15
N GLY A 6 -5.75 -12.14 -6.72
CA GLY A 6 -5.84 -10.84 -7.25
C GLY A 6 -6.01 -9.73 -6.27
N ALA A 7 -5.96 -10.02 -5.04
CA ALA A 7 -6.13 -9.00 -4.03
C ALA A 7 -4.83 -8.23 -3.85
N PHE A 8 -4.96 -6.92 -3.90
CA PHE A 8 -3.84 -6.01 -3.67
C PHE A 8 -4.14 -5.07 -2.52
N ALA A 9 -3.09 -4.49 -1.97
CA ALA A 9 -3.18 -3.42 -1.00
C ALA A 9 -2.43 -2.22 -1.55
N ILE A 10 -2.78 -1.04 -1.09
CA ILE A 10 -2.03 0.18 -1.40
C ILE A 10 -1.70 0.91 -0.11
N ALA A 11 -0.59 1.64 -0.13
CA ALA A 11 -0.22 2.54 0.95
C ALA A 11 -0.17 3.96 0.38
N THR A 12 -0.78 4.88 1.09
CA THR A 12 -0.82 6.29 0.70
C THR A 12 -0.01 7.13 1.66
N PHE A 13 0.62 8.17 1.15
CA PHE A 13 1.48 9.05 1.93
C PHE A 13 1.13 10.50 1.61
N HIS A 14 1.60 11.41 2.46
CA HIS A 14 1.38 12.83 2.25
C HIS A 14 2.30 13.41 1.18
N SER A 15 3.41 12.74 0.84
CA SER A 15 4.32 13.24 -0.18
C SER A 15 4.74 12.13 -1.15
N THR A 16 4.94 12.52 -2.41
CA THR A 16 5.41 11.60 -3.46
C THR A 16 6.77 11.03 -3.13
N HIS A 17 7.62 11.83 -2.49
CA HIS A 17 8.95 11.39 -2.11
C HIS A 17 8.90 10.13 -1.24
N LEU A 18 7.97 10.08 -0.29
CA LEU A 18 7.83 8.93 0.59
C LEU A 18 7.23 7.73 -0.13
N VAL A 19 6.36 7.96 -1.11
CA VAL A 19 5.85 6.87 -1.94
C VAL A 19 7.00 6.17 -2.66
N LEU A 20 7.93 6.93 -3.21
CA LEU A 20 9.09 6.36 -3.89
C LEU A 20 10.00 5.60 -2.94
N LYS A 21 10.21 6.12 -1.74
CA LYS A 21 10.99 5.42 -0.72
C LYS A 21 10.32 4.12 -0.30
N ALA A 22 9.00 4.14 -0.15
CA ALA A 22 8.25 2.95 0.22
C ALA A 22 8.34 1.89 -0.87
N GLU A 23 8.24 2.30 -2.13
CA GLU A 23 8.38 1.36 -3.24
C GLU A 23 9.73 0.65 -3.19
N LYS A 24 10.79 1.41 -3.01
CA LYS A 24 12.13 0.83 -2.95
C LYS A 24 12.26 -0.11 -1.76
N LEU A 25 11.78 0.31 -0.59
CA LEU A 25 11.85 -0.52 0.61
C LEU A 25 11.15 -1.85 0.43
N LEU A 26 9.92 -1.81 -0.09
CA LEU A 26 9.15 -3.04 -0.26
C LEU A 26 9.79 -3.96 -1.29
N LYS A 27 10.34 -3.42 -2.37
CA LYS A 27 11.06 -4.24 -3.36
C LYS A 27 12.29 -4.87 -2.74
N ASP A 28 13.05 -4.10 -1.97
CA ASP A 28 14.27 -4.61 -1.32
C ASP A 28 13.94 -5.71 -0.31
N GLU A 29 12.76 -5.66 0.30
CA GLU A 29 12.31 -6.65 1.27
C GLU A 29 11.64 -7.86 0.62
N GLY A 30 11.61 -7.91 -0.69
CA GLY A 30 11.10 -9.07 -1.42
C GLY A 30 9.59 -9.14 -1.57
N PHE A 31 8.89 -8.03 -1.39
CA PHE A 31 7.45 -8.01 -1.54
C PHE A 31 7.04 -8.26 -2.99
N GLN A 32 5.90 -8.92 -3.16
CA GLN A 32 5.35 -9.24 -4.48
C GLN A 32 4.43 -8.13 -4.97
N GLY A 33 4.41 -7.94 -6.28
CA GLY A 33 3.45 -7.03 -6.91
C GLY A 33 3.65 -5.56 -6.61
N VAL A 34 4.86 -5.15 -6.22
CA VAL A 34 5.13 -3.76 -5.85
C VAL A 34 5.13 -2.88 -7.09
N ARG A 35 4.26 -1.90 -7.13
CA ARG A 35 4.17 -0.95 -8.25
C ARG A 35 3.63 0.37 -7.75
N LEU A 36 4.00 1.45 -8.43
CA LEU A 36 3.36 2.74 -8.23
C LEU A 36 2.08 2.76 -9.05
N VAL A 37 0.99 3.16 -8.42
CA VAL A 37 -0.32 3.24 -9.08
C VAL A 37 -1.01 4.54 -8.67
N PRO A 38 -1.91 5.07 -9.53
CA PRO A 38 -2.70 6.22 -9.11
C PRO A 38 -3.55 5.87 -7.90
N VAL A 39 -3.75 6.84 -7.02
CA VAL A 39 -4.65 6.64 -5.88
C VAL A 39 -6.08 6.48 -6.41
N PRO A 40 -6.79 5.40 -6.02
CA PRO A 40 -8.17 5.22 -6.46
C PRO A 40 -9.06 6.37 -6.02
N SER A 41 -10.08 6.68 -6.83
CA SER A 41 -10.98 7.79 -6.50
C SER A 41 -11.73 7.59 -5.19
N GLN A 42 -11.86 6.35 -4.74
CA GLN A 42 -12.51 6.02 -3.47
C GLN A 42 -11.65 6.32 -2.26
N VAL A 43 -10.35 6.57 -2.49
CA VAL A 43 -9.38 6.78 -1.42
C VAL A 43 -8.92 8.22 -1.48
N SER A 44 -9.00 8.91 -0.36
CA SER A 44 -8.53 10.29 -0.27
C SER A 44 -7.04 10.31 0.04
N SER A 45 -6.28 11.15 -0.66
CA SER A 45 -4.84 11.26 -0.43
C SER A 45 -4.35 12.63 -0.89
N ASP A 46 -3.37 13.17 -0.17
CA ASP A 46 -2.71 14.41 -0.56
C ASP A 46 -1.80 14.23 -1.76
N CYS A 47 -1.36 12.99 -1.99
CA CYS A 47 -0.49 12.63 -3.10
C CYS A 47 -1.32 11.85 -4.12
N GLY A 48 -1.15 12.14 -5.39
CA GLY A 48 -1.92 11.46 -6.44
C GLY A 48 -1.44 10.06 -6.76
N VAL A 49 -0.40 9.57 -6.10
CA VAL A 49 0.19 8.26 -6.38
C VAL A 49 0.31 7.47 -5.09
N SER A 50 0.18 6.14 -5.20
CA SER A 50 0.31 5.23 -4.06
C SER A 50 1.21 4.07 -4.45
N VAL A 51 1.67 3.30 -3.46
CA VAL A 51 2.44 2.08 -3.72
C VAL A 51 1.53 0.88 -3.50
N ARG A 52 1.48 0.01 -4.51
CA ARG A 52 0.67 -1.22 -4.48
C ARG A 52 1.56 -2.41 -4.15
N PHE A 53 1.01 -3.38 -3.44
CA PHE A 53 1.70 -4.63 -3.13
C PHE A 53 0.66 -5.72 -2.87
N ALA A 54 1.12 -6.97 -2.77
CA ALA A 54 0.21 -8.09 -2.56
C ALA A 54 -0.46 -8.01 -1.18
N ALA A 55 -1.77 -8.15 -1.14
CA ALA A 55 -2.53 -8.04 0.09
C ALA A 55 -2.13 -9.07 1.14
N ALA A 56 -1.62 -10.23 0.71
CA ALA A 56 -1.19 -11.27 1.64
C ALA A 56 -0.07 -10.79 2.58
N GLU A 57 0.66 -9.73 2.19
CA GLU A 57 1.77 -9.22 2.99
C GLU A 57 1.44 -7.91 3.70
N VAL A 58 0.15 -7.58 3.79
CA VAL A 58 -0.25 -6.27 4.30
C VAL A 58 0.21 -6.01 5.74
N ALA A 59 0.17 -7.03 6.61
CA ALA A 59 0.59 -6.83 8.00
C ALA A 59 2.08 -6.52 8.09
N ARG A 60 2.89 -7.25 7.31
CA ARG A 60 4.34 -7.02 7.28
C ARG A 60 4.65 -5.65 6.68
N ALA A 61 3.93 -5.29 5.63
CA ALA A 61 4.11 -3.96 5.02
C ALA A 61 3.73 -2.85 5.99
N ALA A 62 2.65 -3.03 6.76
CA ALA A 62 2.24 -2.02 7.72
C ALA A 62 3.34 -1.75 8.75
N ASP A 63 3.97 -2.79 9.25
CA ASP A 63 5.06 -2.63 10.20
C ASP A 63 6.25 -1.88 9.61
N LEU A 64 6.64 -2.27 8.39
CA LEU A 64 7.79 -1.65 7.73
C LEU A 64 7.52 -0.19 7.37
N LEU A 65 6.34 0.10 6.86
CA LEU A 65 6.02 1.45 6.40
C LEU A 65 5.81 2.41 7.56
N ARG A 66 5.27 1.94 8.68
CA ARG A 66 5.15 2.79 9.87
C ARG A 66 6.52 3.15 10.44
N ALA A 67 7.46 2.21 10.37
CA ALA A 67 8.82 2.49 10.81
C ALA A 67 9.53 3.46 9.86
N LEU A 68 9.13 3.47 8.59
CA LEU A 68 9.76 4.32 7.59
C LEU A 68 9.39 5.78 7.77
N ALA A 69 8.10 6.07 8.03
CA ALA A 69 7.63 7.45 7.97
C ALA A 69 6.39 7.70 8.80
N ASP A 70 6.39 8.83 9.50
CA ASP A 70 5.19 9.33 10.18
C ASP A 70 4.15 9.83 9.18
N ASP A 71 4.56 10.05 7.92
CA ASP A 71 3.68 10.58 6.89
C ASP A 71 2.86 9.52 6.19
N LEU A 72 2.86 8.30 6.70
CA LEU A 72 1.98 7.27 6.18
C LEU A 72 0.54 7.70 6.43
N GLN A 73 -0.19 7.91 5.35
CA GLN A 73 -1.57 8.41 5.43
C GLN A 73 -2.55 7.27 5.66
N GLY A 74 -2.33 6.13 5.00
CA GLY A 74 -3.17 4.97 5.22
C GLY A 74 -2.74 3.79 4.39
N ILE A 75 -3.24 2.63 4.77
CA ILE A 75 -3.08 1.38 4.02
C ILE A 75 -4.48 0.85 3.77
N PHE A 76 -4.77 0.46 2.54
CA PHE A 76 -6.08 0.03 2.11
C PHE A 76 -6.01 -1.30 1.40
N LEU A 77 -7.02 -2.14 1.63
CA LEU A 77 -7.15 -3.43 0.96
C LEU A 77 -8.26 -3.36 -0.07
N GLU A 78 -8.03 -3.96 -1.23
CA GLU A 78 -9.06 -4.07 -2.26
C GLU A 78 -9.92 -5.29 -1.97
N ARG A 79 -11.26 -5.09 -1.99
CA ARG A 79 -12.23 -6.17 -1.87
C ARG A 79 -13.38 -5.91 -2.83
N ASN A 80 -13.55 -6.79 -3.81
CA ASN A 80 -14.68 -6.71 -4.74
C ASN A 80 -14.82 -5.33 -5.37
N GLY A 81 -13.70 -4.73 -5.75
CA GLY A 81 -13.71 -3.43 -6.40
C GLY A 81 -13.80 -2.24 -5.47
N THR A 82 -13.81 -2.47 -4.16
CA THR A 82 -13.81 -1.38 -3.19
C THR A 82 -12.53 -1.42 -2.37
N TRP A 83 -12.19 -0.30 -1.74
CA TRP A 83 -10.99 -0.17 -0.94
C TRP A 83 -11.37 0.04 0.51
N GLU A 84 -10.87 -0.82 1.39
CA GLU A 84 -11.17 -0.77 2.82
C GLU A 84 -9.92 -0.47 3.62
N PRO A 85 -10.00 0.43 4.61
CA PRO A 85 -8.84 0.71 5.45
C PRO A 85 -8.35 -0.55 6.15
N PHE A 86 -7.04 -0.74 6.18
CA PHE A 86 -6.44 -1.83 6.93
C PHE A 86 -6.05 -1.30 8.30
N THR A 87 -6.51 -1.98 9.34
CA THR A 87 -6.18 -1.64 10.71
C THR A 87 -5.63 -2.88 11.38
N ARG A 88 -4.47 -2.75 11.99
CA ARG A 88 -3.91 -3.86 12.74
C ARG A 88 -4.63 -3.99 14.08
N PRO A 89 -4.93 -5.23 14.50
CA PRO A 89 -5.55 -5.44 15.80
C PRO A 89 -4.62 -5.08 16.95
#